data_1da27c90f90b93a6a892184d6b4127d2
#
_entry.id   1da27c90f90b93a6a892184d6b4127d2
#
_cell.length_a   1.000
_cell.length_b   1.000
_cell.length_c   1.000
_cell.angle_alpha   90.00
_cell.angle_beta   90.00
_cell.angle_gamma   90.00
#
_symmetry.space_group_name_H-M   'P 1'
#
loop_
_entity.id
_entity.type
_entity.pdbx_description
1 polymer ?
#
loop_
_entity_poly.entity_id
_entity_poly.type
_entity_poly.pdbx_seq_one_letter_code
_entity_poly.pdbx_strand_id
1 'polypeptide(L)'
;MVADGDTFSDGEQRYIPVLTDKQWVTETVPLNVNGEGAHTFSLENLFNKHSKTASEQRLTVEFTAHPAWYAVQALPVVANPQNEDALSWATAYYAHSLAAFIVKENPRIKQVFDSWKAQGGTKETFMSNLQKNQELKNILLAETPWLTEATNEAEQKQRIATLFDLNTMNSQLAVSVEKLGELQNADGAWSWYKGMQGSRYVTTQVMEMLVRLNALTHQDADSRMQPMIQKGFEYLGKQAAEEYKSMKEAEKKGAVGLRPSEQVLRYLYICALDGKAPVDEKVNRYFIDKLSGEGKELTIYGKALGAIICLLYTSDAA
;
A
#
# COMPACT_ATOMS: atom_id res chain seq x y z
N MET A 1 -41.42 27.47 3.99
CA MET A 1 -42.24 27.98 5.12
C MET A 1 -42.14 29.47 5.05
N VAL A 2 -43.26 30.15 5.05
CA VAL A 2 -43.35 31.63 5.01
C VAL A 2 -44.17 32.05 6.20
N ALA A 3 -43.71 33.03 6.95
CA ALA A 3 -44.44 33.66 8.04
C ALA A 3 -44.76 35.10 7.64
N ASP A 4 -46.03 35.45 7.61
CA ASP A 4 -46.50 36.78 7.28
C ASP A 4 -46.99 37.50 8.54
N GLY A 5 -46.49 38.71 8.78
CA GLY A 5 -46.93 39.64 9.80
C GLY A 5 -47.55 40.89 9.15
N ASP A 6 -48.22 41.73 9.94
CA ASP A 6 -48.97 42.90 9.40
C ASP A 6 -48.07 43.87 8.63
N THR A 7 -46.81 43.98 8.91
CA THR A 7 -45.88 44.94 8.30
C THR A 7 -44.63 44.34 7.68
N PHE A 8 -44.39 43.02 7.87
CA PHE A 8 -43.22 42.29 7.31
C PHE A 8 -43.55 40.82 7.16
N SER A 9 -42.91 40.19 6.19
CA SER A 9 -42.91 38.73 6.00
C SER A 9 -41.50 38.21 5.99
N ASP A 10 -41.31 37.01 6.55
CA ASP A 10 -40.03 36.26 6.51
C ASP A 10 -40.30 34.86 6.02
N GLY A 11 -39.37 34.33 5.26
CA GLY A 11 -39.51 33.01 4.66
C GLY A 11 -38.20 32.25 4.60
N GLU A 12 -38.25 30.97 4.97
CA GLU A 12 -37.12 30.05 4.84
C GLU A 12 -37.48 28.93 3.86
N GLN A 13 -36.61 28.68 2.89
CA GLN A 13 -36.70 27.56 1.98
C GLN A 13 -35.62 26.55 2.30
N ARG A 14 -36.04 25.33 2.64
CA ARG A 14 -35.14 24.20 2.84
C ARG A 14 -35.55 23.05 1.94
N TYR A 15 -34.56 22.36 1.43
CA TYR A 15 -34.78 21.09 0.74
C TYR A 15 -34.80 19.97 1.79
N ILE A 16 -35.92 19.27 1.88
CA ILE A 16 -36.08 18.09 2.72
C ILE A 16 -36.10 16.87 1.80
N PRO A 17 -35.13 15.96 1.89
CA PRO A 17 -35.16 14.74 1.11
C PRO A 17 -36.31 13.85 1.59
N VAL A 18 -37.08 13.34 0.62
CA VAL A 18 -38.09 12.31 0.89
C VAL A 18 -37.43 10.95 0.58
N LEU A 19 -37.14 10.21 1.62
CA LEU A 19 -36.49 8.89 1.53
C LEU A 19 -37.57 7.81 1.42
N THR A 20 -37.19 6.69 0.78
CA THR A 20 -38.01 5.50 0.77
C THR A 20 -37.86 4.74 2.10
N ASP A 21 -38.83 3.94 2.48
CA ASP A 21 -38.78 3.03 3.64
C ASP A 21 -38.03 1.73 3.32
N LYS A 22 -37.39 1.65 2.15
CA LYS A 22 -36.64 0.49 1.69
C LYS A 22 -35.19 0.55 2.13
N GLN A 23 -34.67 -0.57 2.58
CA GLN A 23 -33.28 -0.74 2.91
C GLN A 23 -32.60 -1.63 1.86
N TRP A 24 -31.45 -1.21 1.39
CA TRP A 24 -30.60 -2.04 0.54
C TRP A 24 -29.82 -3.04 1.39
N VAL A 25 -29.89 -4.31 1.01
CA VAL A 25 -29.15 -5.40 1.66
C VAL A 25 -28.26 -6.05 0.63
N THR A 26 -26.96 -6.11 0.91
CA THR A 26 -25.96 -6.74 0.06
C THR A 26 -25.34 -7.93 0.80
N GLU A 27 -25.29 -9.08 0.16
CA GLU A 27 -24.50 -10.23 0.60
C GLU A 27 -23.35 -10.46 -0.38
N THR A 28 -22.16 -10.70 0.18
CA THR A 28 -20.95 -10.98 -0.60
C THR A 28 -20.40 -12.35 -0.20
N VAL A 29 -20.18 -13.22 -1.17
CA VAL A 29 -19.60 -14.54 -0.96
C VAL A 29 -18.30 -14.63 -1.77
N PRO A 30 -17.13 -14.84 -1.13
CA PRO A 30 -15.89 -15.06 -1.83
C PRO A 30 -15.91 -16.44 -2.53
N LEU A 31 -15.68 -16.44 -3.85
CA LEU A 31 -15.65 -17.67 -4.64
C LEU A 31 -14.22 -18.25 -4.65
N ASN A 32 -13.79 -18.82 -3.52
CA ASN A 32 -12.46 -19.42 -3.42
C ASN A 32 -12.49 -20.83 -4.03
N VAL A 33 -11.73 -21.02 -5.12
CA VAL A 33 -11.58 -22.30 -5.79
C VAL A 33 -10.12 -22.72 -5.78
N ASN A 34 -9.83 -23.89 -5.20
CA ASN A 34 -8.52 -24.51 -5.20
C ASN A 34 -8.58 -25.83 -5.98
N GLY A 35 -7.82 -25.90 -7.08
CA GLY A 35 -7.77 -27.07 -7.94
C GLY A 35 -8.83 -27.07 -9.04
N GLU A 36 -8.87 -28.20 -9.80
CA GLU A 36 -9.82 -28.43 -10.88
C GLU A 36 -11.13 -29.01 -10.33
N GLY A 37 -12.24 -28.62 -10.90
CA GLY A 37 -13.55 -29.17 -10.57
C GLY A 37 -14.68 -28.15 -10.61
N ALA A 38 -15.92 -28.62 -10.44
CA ALA A 38 -17.10 -27.79 -10.28
C ALA A 38 -17.32 -27.50 -8.80
N HIS A 39 -17.50 -26.22 -8.46
CA HIS A 39 -17.79 -25.77 -7.11
C HIS A 39 -19.13 -25.05 -7.08
N THR A 40 -19.93 -25.31 -6.05
CA THR A 40 -21.22 -24.67 -5.85
C THR A 40 -21.13 -23.73 -4.66
N PHE A 41 -21.59 -22.50 -4.85
CA PHE A 41 -21.67 -21.47 -3.80
C PHE A 41 -23.13 -21.06 -3.64
N SER A 42 -23.53 -20.74 -2.41
CA SER A 42 -24.90 -20.35 -2.07
C SER A 42 -24.92 -19.03 -1.33
N LEU A 43 -25.86 -18.17 -1.68
CA LEU A 43 -26.16 -16.89 -1.02
C LEU A 43 -27.33 -17.10 -0.05
N GLU A 44 -27.14 -17.93 0.98
CA GLU A 44 -28.21 -18.42 1.84
C GLU A 44 -28.92 -17.32 2.64
N ASN A 45 -28.19 -16.27 3.01
CA ASN A 45 -28.77 -15.18 3.80
C ASN A 45 -29.76 -14.33 3.00
N LEU A 46 -29.60 -14.21 1.69
CA LEU A 46 -30.53 -13.50 0.82
C LEU A 46 -31.62 -14.40 0.28
N PHE A 47 -31.27 -15.59 -0.24
CA PHE A 47 -32.21 -16.44 -0.97
C PHE A 47 -33.11 -17.31 -0.07
N ASN A 48 -32.64 -17.66 1.14
CA ASN A 48 -33.41 -18.47 2.07
C ASN A 48 -34.26 -17.66 3.07
N LYS A 49 -34.25 -16.33 3.00
CA LYS A 49 -35.15 -15.50 3.81
C LYS A 49 -36.44 -15.21 3.05
N HIS A 50 -37.52 -15.80 3.53
CA HIS A 50 -38.86 -15.54 3.01
C HIS A 50 -39.41 -14.19 3.52
N SER A 51 -38.86 -13.11 3.02
CA SER A 51 -39.40 -11.75 3.26
C SER A 51 -40.47 -11.43 2.24
N LYS A 52 -41.66 -11.03 2.69
CA LYS A 52 -42.77 -10.62 1.81
C LYS A 52 -42.50 -9.24 1.11
N THR A 53 -41.53 -8.50 1.61
CA THR A 53 -41.24 -7.14 1.15
C THR A 53 -39.89 -7.04 0.43
N ALA A 54 -39.08 -8.12 0.44
CA ALA A 54 -37.84 -8.14 -0.28
C ALA A 54 -38.06 -8.35 -1.78
N SER A 55 -37.30 -7.63 -2.59
CA SER A 55 -37.25 -7.82 -4.03
C SER A 55 -35.79 -7.94 -4.47
N GLU A 56 -35.52 -8.90 -5.33
CA GLU A 56 -34.21 -9.09 -5.93
C GLU A 56 -33.91 -7.93 -6.90
N GLN A 57 -32.76 -7.33 -6.76
CA GLN A 57 -32.38 -6.19 -7.58
C GLN A 57 -31.24 -6.53 -8.54
N ARG A 58 -30.20 -7.15 -8.02
CA ARG A 58 -29.00 -7.40 -8.81
C ARG A 58 -28.18 -8.59 -8.27
N LEU A 59 -27.68 -9.41 -9.19
CA LEU A 59 -26.62 -10.37 -8.94
C LEU A 59 -25.38 -9.92 -9.73
N THR A 60 -24.27 -9.77 -9.04
CA THR A 60 -22.99 -9.45 -9.68
C THR A 60 -22.01 -10.57 -9.40
N VAL A 61 -21.36 -11.08 -10.42
CA VAL A 61 -20.26 -12.04 -10.32
C VAL A 61 -18.99 -11.34 -10.82
N GLU A 62 -18.02 -11.19 -9.93
CA GLU A 62 -16.72 -10.62 -10.29
C GLU A 62 -15.70 -11.75 -10.47
N PHE A 63 -15.05 -11.75 -11.62
CA PHE A 63 -14.01 -12.71 -11.94
C PHE A 63 -12.75 -12.00 -12.40
N THR A 64 -11.64 -12.30 -11.73
CA THR A 64 -10.33 -11.80 -12.10
C THR A 64 -9.41 -12.97 -12.44
N ALA A 65 -9.07 -13.12 -13.72
CA ALA A 65 -8.22 -14.20 -14.20
C ALA A 65 -6.78 -14.10 -13.66
N HIS A 66 -6.32 -12.90 -13.32
CA HIS A 66 -4.95 -12.65 -12.89
C HIS A 66 -4.92 -11.91 -11.53
N PRO A 67 -4.53 -12.59 -10.44
CA PRO A 67 -4.54 -11.98 -9.10
C PRO A 67 -3.73 -10.69 -8.96
N ALA A 68 -2.66 -10.52 -9.77
CA ALA A 68 -1.85 -9.31 -9.79
C ALA A 68 -2.66 -8.05 -10.16
N TRP A 69 -3.81 -8.22 -10.84
CA TRP A 69 -4.70 -7.10 -11.16
C TRP A 69 -5.26 -6.40 -9.92
N TYR A 70 -5.54 -7.15 -8.86
CA TYR A 70 -5.94 -6.55 -7.58
C TYR A 70 -4.85 -5.63 -6.99
N ALA A 71 -3.58 -6.03 -7.14
CA ALA A 71 -2.46 -5.17 -6.72
C ALA A 71 -2.41 -3.88 -7.56
N VAL A 72 -2.62 -3.97 -8.89
CA VAL A 72 -2.68 -2.78 -9.76
C VAL A 72 -3.84 -1.85 -9.36
N GLN A 73 -5.00 -2.39 -9.03
CA GLN A 73 -6.15 -1.63 -8.56
C GLN A 73 -5.90 -0.92 -7.22
N ALA A 74 -5.06 -1.48 -6.36
CA ALA A 74 -4.70 -0.89 -5.08
C ALA A 74 -3.66 0.24 -5.21
N LEU A 75 -2.85 0.27 -6.28
CA LEU A 75 -1.78 1.24 -6.45
C LEU A 75 -2.23 2.71 -6.30
N PRO A 76 -3.36 3.18 -6.88
CA PRO A 76 -3.79 4.56 -6.72
C PRO A 76 -4.08 4.97 -5.28
N VAL A 77 -4.52 4.02 -4.45
CA VAL A 77 -4.81 4.28 -3.03
C VAL A 77 -3.50 4.46 -2.25
N VAL A 78 -2.55 3.54 -2.44
CA VAL A 78 -1.25 3.58 -1.73
C VAL A 78 -0.29 4.63 -2.31
N ALA A 79 -0.49 5.06 -3.55
CA ALA A 79 0.28 6.13 -4.19
C ALA A 79 -0.03 7.53 -3.64
N ASN A 80 -1.17 7.67 -2.94
CA ASN A 80 -1.57 8.95 -2.35
C ASN A 80 -1.22 8.97 -0.86
N PRO A 81 -0.16 9.69 -0.44
CA PRO A 81 0.25 9.72 0.96
C PRO A 81 -0.86 10.33 1.82
N GLN A 82 -1.27 9.60 2.85
CA GLN A 82 -2.29 10.04 3.79
C GLN A 82 -1.72 10.93 4.89
N ASN A 83 -0.42 10.82 5.13
CA ASN A 83 0.31 11.57 6.14
C ASN A 83 1.64 12.06 5.58
N GLU A 84 2.22 13.09 6.20
CA GLU A 84 3.54 13.62 5.86
C GLU A 84 4.67 12.83 6.55
N ASP A 85 4.51 11.51 6.69
CA ASP A 85 5.50 10.63 7.31
C ASP A 85 6.34 9.87 6.26
N ALA A 86 7.50 9.36 6.70
CA ALA A 86 8.44 8.70 5.81
C ALA A 86 7.89 7.42 5.17
N LEU A 87 7.02 6.67 5.86
CA LEU A 87 6.46 5.43 5.33
C LEU A 87 5.42 5.73 4.25
N SER A 88 4.58 6.77 4.45
CA SER A 88 3.61 7.21 3.46
C SER A 88 4.29 7.68 2.18
N TRP A 89 5.37 8.46 2.28
CA TRP A 89 6.14 8.91 1.12
C TRP A 89 6.95 7.79 0.45
N ALA A 90 7.51 6.86 1.21
CA ALA A 90 8.16 5.68 0.65
C ALA A 90 7.18 4.78 -0.10
N THR A 91 5.97 4.61 0.43
CA THR A 91 4.90 3.84 -0.21
C THR A 91 4.43 4.53 -1.50
N ALA A 92 4.27 5.86 -1.50
CA ALA A 92 3.95 6.63 -2.70
C ALA A 92 5.04 6.50 -3.78
N TYR A 93 6.31 6.63 -3.39
CA TYR A 93 7.44 6.41 -4.30
C TYR A 93 7.42 5.00 -4.90
N TYR A 94 7.20 3.97 -4.06
CA TYR A 94 7.09 2.57 -4.49
C TYR A 94 5.98 2.38 -5.52
N ALA A 95 4.78 2.88 -5.23
CA ALA A 95 3.62 2.72 -6.10
C ALA A 95 3.79 3.42 -7.44
N HIS A 96 4.30 4.66 -7.46
CA HIS A 96 4.57 5.39 -8.70
C HIS A 96 5.70 4.75 -9.52
N SER A 97 6.77 4.28 -8.88
CA SER A 97 7.87 3.60 -9.56
C SER A 97 7.40 2.28 -10.18
N LEU A 98 6.58 1.51 -9.46
CA LEU A 98 6.00 0.27 -9.97
C LEU A 98 5.04 0.55 -11.14
N ALA A 99 4.22 1.60 -11.06
CA ALA A 99 3.35 2.02 -12.15
C ALA A 99 4.17 2.40 -13.40
N ALA A 100 5.25 3.16 -13.22
CA ALA A 100 6.16 3.53 -14.31
C ALA A 100 6.80 2.30 -14.97
N PHE A 101 7.24 1.35 -14.16
CA PHE A 101 7.78 0.07 -14.65
C PHE A 101 6.75 -0.72 -15.47
N ILE A 102 5.51 -0.88 -14.97
CA ILE A 102 4.44 -1.59 -15.67
C ILE A 102 4.14 -0.98 -17.04
N VAL A 103 4.06 0.35 -17.12
CA VAL A 103 3.81 1.05 -18.41
C VAL A 103 4.98 0.88 -19.37
N LYS A 104 6.21 0.92 -18.87
CA LYS A 104 7.42 0.75 -19.68
C LYS A 104 7.50 -0.65 -20.28
N GLU A 105 7.26 -1.67 -19.47
CA GLU A 105 7.32 -3.08 -19.91
C GLU A 105 6.11 -3.48 -20.76
N ASN A 106 4.97 -2.82 -20.61
CA ASN A 106 3.72 -3.16 -21.30
C ASN A 106 3.06 -1.93 -21.95
N PRO A 107 3.57 -1.43 -23.09
CA PRO A 107 3.02 -0.24 -23.74
C PRO A 107 1.54 -0.35 -24.15
N ARG A 108 1.02 -1.56 -24.38
CA ARG A 108 -0.40 -1.79 -24.70
C ARG A 108 -1.32 -1.44 -23.51
N ILE A 109 -0.86 -1.63 -22.29
CA ILE A 109 -1.62 -1.26 -21.08
C ILE A 109 -1.84 0.25 -21.05
N LYS A 110 -0.85 1.03 -21.46
CA LYS A 110 -0.97 2.48 -21.57
C LYS A 110 -2.13 2.90 -22.45
N GLN A 111 -2.29 2.27 -23.61
CA GLN A 111 -3.39 2.58 -24.54
C GLN A 111 -4.77 2.34 -23.90
N VAL A 112 -4.91 1.28 -23.10
CA VAL A 112 -6.15 0.99 -22.36
C VAL A 112 -6.42 2.10 -21.33
N PHE A 113 -5.41 2.50 -20.56
CA PHE A 113 -5.56 3.56 -19.56
C PHE A 113 -5.84 4.93 -20.19
N ASP A 114 -5.20 5.25 -21.31
CA ASP A 114 -5.48 6.47 -22.08
C ASP A 114 -6.94 6.49 -22.59
N SER A 115 -7.47 5.33 -23.01
CA SER A 115 -8.88 5.20 -23.42
C SER A 115 -9.85 5.41 -22.24
N TRP A 116 -9.52 4.90 -21.06
CA TRP A 116 -10.33 5.12 -19.86
C TRP A 116 -10.31 6.59 -19.43
N LYS A 117 -9.16 7.26 -19.54
CA LYS A 117 -9.04 8.70 -19.26
C LYS A 117 -9.92 9.52 -20.22
N ALA A 118 -9.94 9.18 -21.49
CA ALA A 118 -10.78 9.83 -22.50
C ALA A 118 -12.27 9.61 -22.24
N GLN A 119 -12.68 8.43 -21.78
CA GLN A 119 -14.07 8.10 -21.45
C GLN A 119 -14.58 8.78 -20.15
N GLY A 120 -13.70 9.08 -19.22
CA GLY A 120 -14.05 9.74 -17.96
C GLY A 120 -14.49 11.22 -18.11
N GLY A 121 -14.15 11.86 -19.23
CA GLY A 121 -14.49 13.28 -19.48
C GLY A 121 -15.96 13.57 -19.80
N THR A 122 -16.79 12.55 -20.01
CA THR A 122 -18.22 12.73 -20.38
C THR A 122 -19.20 12.65 -19.20
N LYS A 123 -18.75 12.32 -17.99
CA LYS A 123 -19.63 12.17 -16.81
C LYS A 123 -19.82 13.44 -15.97
N GLU A 124 -19.06 14.49 -16.19
CA GLU A 124 -19.22 15.75 -15.45
C GLU A 124 -20.56 16.44 -15.67
N THR A 125 -21.27 16.12 -16.73
CA THR A 125 -22.52 16.80 -17.12
C THR A 125 -23.74 16.33 -16.34
N PHE A 126 -23.78 15.09 -15.82
CA PHE A 126 -24.97 14.58 -15.12
C PHE A 126 -24.93 14.70 -13.59
N MET A 127 -23.75 14.81 -13.00
CA MET A 127 -23.58 14.80 -11.53
C MET A 127 -23.23 16.15 -10.91
N SER A 128 -22.99 17.20 -11.70
CA SER A 128 -22.34 18.44 -11.25
C SER A 128 -23.14 19.27 -10.23
N ASN A 129 -24.46 19.21 -10.24
CA ASN A 129 -25.28 20.02 -9.34
C ASN A 129 -25.64 19.30 -8.02
N LEU A 130 -25.74 17.97 -8.04
CA LEU A 130 -26.02 17.15 -6.87
C LEU A 130 -24.78 16.90 -6.00
N GLN A 131 -23.60 16.84 -6.61
CA GLN A 131 -22.32 16.69 -5.88
C GLN A 131 -21.87 17.94 -5.14
N LYS A 132 -22.41 19.12 -5.50
CA LYS A 132 -22.08 20.39 -4.83
C LYS A 132 -22.73 20.54 -3.45
N ASN A 133 -23.76 19.74 -3.16
CA ASN A 133 -24.41 19.73 -1.85
C ASN A 133 -24.00 18.45 -1.08
N GLN A 134 -23.11 18.63 -0.10
CA GLN A 134 -22.50 17.53 0.64
C GLN A 134 -23.50 16.72 1.47
N GLU A 135 -24.60 17.34 1.92
CA GLU A 135 -25.67 16.68 2.66
C GLU A 135 -26.53 15.80 1.74
N LEU A 136 -26.86 16.29 0.54
CA LEU A 136 -27.58 15.50 -0.47
C LEU A 136 -26.73 14.35 -1.04
N LYS A 137 -25.41 14.51 -1.11
CA LYS A 137 -24.50 13.48 -1.57
C LYS A 137 -24.55 12.25 -0.67
N ASN A 138 -24.51 12.41 0.64
CA ASN A 138 -24.54 11.30 1.60
C ASN A 138 -25.88 10.57 1.56
N ILE A 139 -26.98 11.27 1.38
CA ILE A 139 -28.33 10.70 1.30
C ILE A 139 -28.52 9.93 -0.01
N LEU A 140 -28.09 10.49 -1.14
CA LEU A 140 -28.13 9.81 -2.43
C LEU A 140 -27.26 8.55 -2.45
N LEU A 141 -26.10 8.58 -1.82
CA LEU A 141 -25.22 7.42 -1.70
C LEU A 141 -25.85 6.30 -0.87
N ALA A 142 -26.63 6.62 0.15
CA ALA A 142 -27.33 5.64 0.96
C ALA A 142 -28.56 5.02 0.24
N GLU A 143 -29.27 5.80 -0.57
CA GLU A 143 -30.52 5.37 -1.23
C GLU A 143 -30.33 4.75 -2.63
N THR A 144 -29.18 4.99 -3.27
CA THR A 144 -28.90 4.48 -4.62
C THR A 144 -27.54 3.79 -4.71
N PRO A 145 -27.36 2.61 -4.05
CA PRO A 145 -26.09 1.89 -4.03
C PRO A 145 -25.56 1.53 -5.42
N TRP A 146 -26.43 1.21 -6.40
CA TRP A 146 -26.04 0.95 -7.78
C TRP A 146 -25.44 2.19 -8.47
N LEU A 147 -25.86 3.39 -8.12
CA LEU A 147 -25.27 4.63 -8.61
C LEU A 147 -23.87 4.81 -7.99
N THR A 148 -23.72 4.46 -6.72
CA THR A 148 -22.44 4.44 -6.00
C THR A 148 -21.48 3.45 -6.63
N GLU A 149 -21.92 2.23 -6.93
CA GLU A 149 -21.08 1.21 -7.58
C GLU A 149 -20.64 1.64 -8.98
N ALA A 150 -21.55 2.17 -9.80
CA ALA A 150 -21.22 2.68 -11.13
C ALA A 150 -20.26 3.88 -11.07
N THR A 151 -20.43 4.74 -10.09
CA THR A 151 -19.53 5.88 -9.84
C THR A 151 -18.19 5.39 -9.32
N ASN A 152 -18.18 4.42 -8.41
CA ASN A 152 -16.96 3.82 -7.87
C ASN A 152 -16.14 3.13 -8.96
N GLU A 153 -16.76 2.35 -9.84
CA GLU A 153 -16.03 1.69 -10.94
C GLU A 153 -15.43 2.71 -11.92
N ALA A 154 -16.20 3.73 -12.31
CA ALA A 154 -15.70 4.78 -13.19
C ALA A 154 -14.61 5.62 -12.53
N GLU A 155 -14.79 5.96 -11.25
CA GLU A 155 -13.80 6.67 -10.44
C GLU A 155 -12.54 5.83 -10.25
N GLN A 156 -12.68 4.54 -10.00
CA GLN A 156 -11.56 3.61 -9.88
C GLN A 156 -10.76 3.52 -11.20
N LYS A 157 -11.43 3.38 -12.34
CA LYS A 157 -10.79 3.41 -13.65
C LYS A 157 -10.07 4.74 -13.90
N GLN A 158 -10.68 5.85 -13.52
CA GLN A 158 -10.08 7.17 -13.66
C GLN A 158 -8.86 7.35 -12.75
N ARG A 159 -8.91 6.89 -11.51
CA ARG A 159 -7.77 6.92 -10.58
C ARG A 159 -6.61 6.08 -11.09
N ILE A 160 -6.89 4.89 -11.63
CA ILE A 160 -5.88 4.04 -12.28
C ILE A 160 -5.28 4.78 -13.47
N ALA A 161 -6.11 5.29 -14.39
CA ALA A 161 -5.63 6.01 -15.57
C ALA A 161 -4.80 7.25 -15.22
N THR A 162 -5.14 7.96 -14.13
CA THR A 162 -4.38 9.11 -13.63
C THR A 162 -3.02 8.68 -13.05
N LEU A 163 -2.99 7.59 -12.28
CA LEU A 163 -1.75 7.04 -11.75
C LEU A 163 -0.76 6.68 -12.88
N PHE A 164 -1.26 6.09 -13.96
CA PHE A 164 -0.46 5.67 -15.09
C PHE A 164 -0.19 6.78 -16.14
N ASP A 165 -0.57 8.02 -15.84
CA ASP A 165 -0.17 9.18 -16.64
C ASP A 165 1.30 9.53 -16.39
N LEU A 166 2.13 9.51 -17.45
CA LEU A 166 3.57 9.67 -17.33
C LEU A 166 3.99 11.00 -16.70
N ASN A 167 3.29 12.10 -17.00
CA ASN A 167 3.62 13.41 -16.42
C ASN A 167 3.29 13.43 -14.93
N THR A 168 2.15 12.89 -14.55
CA THR A 168 1.72 12.76 -13.16
C THR A 168 2.70 11.87 -12.40
N MET A 169 3.06 10.68 -12.93
CA MET A 169 4.03 9.79 -12.31
C MET A 169 5.38 10.45 -12.06
N ASN A 170 5.95 11.10 -13.09
CA ASN A 170 7.26 11.77 -12.97
C ASN A 170 7.24 12.90 -11.95
N SER A 171 6.15 13.69 -11.92
CA SER A 171 5.97 14.75 -10.94
C SER A 171 5.88 14.19 -9.52
N GLN A 172 5.06 13.16 -9.31
CA GLN A 172 4.88 12.53 -7.98
C GLN A 172 6.12 11.80 -7.50
N LEU A 173 6.87 11.16 -8.40
CA LEU A 173 8.18 10.58 -8.08
C LEU A 173 9.16 11.65 -7.60
N ALA A 174 9.23 12.79 -8.29
CA ALA A 174 10.09 13.90 -7.88
C ALA A 174 9.73 14.43 -6.49
N VAL A 175 8.44 14.65 -6.23
CA VAL A 175 7.94 15.07 -4.91
C VAL A 175 8.27 14.04 -3.83
N SER A 176 8.04 12.76 -4.09
CA SER A 176 8.33 11.69 -3.12
C SER A 176 9.81 11.61 -2.77
N VAL A 177 10.71 11.78 -3.76
CA VAL A 177 12.16 11.84 -3.55
C VAL A 177 12.55 13.02 -2.68
N GLU A 178 12.02 14.22 -2.97
CA GLU A 178 12.27 15.44 -2.19
C GLU A 178 11.82 15.25 -0.73
N LYS A 179 10.59 14.77 -0.53
CA LYS A 179 10.02 14.53 0.81
C LYS A 179 10.81 13.49 1.59
N LEU A 180 11.21 12.39 0.97
CA LEU A 180 12.06 11.39 1.62
C LEU A 180 13.44 11.94 1.98
N GLY A 181 14.01 12.84 1.15
CA GLY A 181 15.23 13.55 1.46
C GLY A 181 15.10 14.50 2.66
N GLU A 182 13.95 15.20 2.79
CA GLU A 182 13.66 16.07 3.94
C GLU A 182 13.48 15.29 5.25
N LEU A 183 13.05 14.03 5.18
CA LEU A 183 12.78 13.14 6.32
C LEU A 183 13.99 12.30 6.73
N GLN A 184 15.06 12.27 5.92
CA GLN A 184 16.30 11.59 6.23
C GLN A 184 17.24 12.51 7.02
N ASN A 185 17.63 12.09 8.23
CA ASN A 185 18.56 12.81 9.08
C ASN A 185 20.01 12.71 8.57
N ALA A 186 20.89 13.54 9.09
CA ALA A 186 22.30 13.59 8.71
C ALA A 186 23.05 12.26 8.92
N ASP A 187 22.62 11.47 9.91
CA ASP A 187 23.18 10.14 10.24
C ASP A 187 22.71 9.01 9.30
N GLY A 188 21.79 9.34 8.36
CA GLY A 188 21.22 8.42 7.40
C GLY A 188 19.92 7.75 7.83
N ALA A 189 19.46 7.99 9.06
CA ALA A 189 18.19 7.47 9.54
C ALA A 189 17.00 8.26 9.00
N TRP A 190 15.91 7.58 8.65
CA TRP A 190 14.62 8.25 8.45
C TRP A 190 13.89 8.43 9.77
N SER A 191 13.29 9.59 9.93
CA SER A 191 12.39 9.91 11.04
C SER A 191 10.93 9.70 10.64
N TRP A 192 10.02 9.59 11.62
CA TRP A 192 8.59 9.55 11.34
C TRP A 192 8.13 10.84 10.64
N TYR A 193 8.47 11.98 11.21
CA TYR A 193 8.12 13.29 10.68
C TYR A 193 9.36 14.20 10.66
N LYS A 194 9.32 15.21 9.82
CA LYS A 194 10.39 16.20 9.68
C LYS A 194 10.76 16.83 11.04
N GLY A 195 12.06 16.84 11.33
CA GLY A 195 12.60 17.39 12.58
C GLY A 195 12.56 16.45 13.77
N MET A 196 12.04 15.23 13.63
CA MET A 196 12.11 14.19 14.68
C MET A 196 13.45 13.46 14.62
N GLN A 197 13.78 12.80 15.74
CA GLN A 197 14.94 11.91 15.80
C GLN A 197 14.76 10.72 14.83
N GLY A 198 15.86 10.25 14.25
CA GLY A 198 15.88 9.10 13.36
C GLY A 198 15.39 7.83 14.08
N SER A 199 14.65 7.02 13.36
CA SER A 199 14.07 5.78 13.85
C SER A 199 14.64 4.57 13.10
N ARG A 200 15.27 3.65 13.82
CA ARG A 200 15.74 2.38 13.24
C ARG A 200 14.61 1.63 12.56
N TYR A 201 13.43 1.60 13.18
CA TYR A 201 12.25 0.94 12.62
C TYR A 201 11.84 1.56 11.28
N VAL A 202 11.63 2.88 11.23
CA VAL A 202 11.23 3.59 10.01
C VAL A 202 12.28 3.40 8.92
N THR A 203 13.57 3.56 9.26
CA THR A 203 14.66 3.37 8.32
C THR A 203 14.68 1.96 7.73
N THR A 204 14.48 0.93 8.56
CA THR A 204 14.40 -0.45 8.09
C THR A 204 13.23 -0.66 7.12
N GLN A 205 12.04 -0.11 7.42
CA GLN A 205 10.86 -0.25 6.56
C GLN A 205 11.06 0.47 5.21
N VAL A 206 11.55 1.70 5.25
CA VAL A 206 11.84 2.48 4.02
C VAL A 206 12.87 1.75 3.17
N MET A 207 13.98 1.30 3.75
CA MET A 207 15.03 0.57 3.05
C MET A 207 14.53 -0.75 2.45
N GLU A 208 13.71 -1.50 3.20
CA GLU A 208 13.12 -2.75 2.70
C GLU A 208 12.24 -2.48 1.47
N MET A 209 11.40 -1.44 1.50
CA MET A 209 10.56 -1.07 0.35
C MET A 209 11.41 -0.70 -0.88
N LEU A 210 12.44 0.12 -0.71
CA LEU A 210 13.29 0.58 -1.81
C LEU A 210 14.10 -0.57 -2.44
N VAL A 211 14.70 -1.41 -1.62
CA VAL A 211 15.51 -2.55 -2.11
C VAL A 211 14.63 -3.61 -2.78
N ARG A 212 13.46 -3.91 -2.22
CA ARG A 212 12.49 -4.82 -2.85
C ARG A 212 11.98 -4.28 -4.18
N LEU A 213 11.77 -2.97 -4.30
CA LEU A 213 11.40 -2.35 -5.56
C LEU A 213 12.48 -2.54 -6.63
N ASN A 214 13.75 -2.27 -6.28
CA ASN A 214 14.88 -2.46 -7.19
C ASN A 214 15.01 -3.92 -7.63
N ALA A 215 14.90 -4.86 -6.70
CA ALA A 215 14.93 -6.29 -7.00
C ALA A 215 13.77 -6.74 -7.89
N LEU A 216 12.55 -6.24 -7.64
CA LEU A 216 11.36 -6.58 -8.42
C LEU A 216 11.41 -6.03 -9.84
N THR A 217 11.90 -4.80 -10.00
CA THR A 217 11.94 -4.11 -11.29
C THR A 217 13.23 -4.38 -12.07
N HIS A 218 14.23 -5.02 -11.45
CA HIS A 218 15.59 -5.17 -11.98
C HIS A 218 16.19 -3.83 -12.43
N GLN A 219 15.83 -2.75 -11.75
CA GLN A 219 16.29 -1.40 -12.04
C GLN A 219 16.86 -0.78 -10.77
N ASP A 220 17.94 -0.01 -10.94
CA ASP A 220 18.44 0.81 -9.85
C ASP A 220 17.45 1.97 -9.56
N ALA A 221 17.36 2.37 -8.31
CA ALA A 221 16.55 3.52 -7.92
C ALA A 221 16.98 4.81 -8.64
N ASP A 222 16.09 5.80 -8.69
CA ASP A 222 16.40 7.15 -9.16
C ASP A 222 17.76 7.63 -8.61
N SER A 223 18.56 8.26 -9.45
CA SER A 223 19.91 8.73 -9.09
C SER A 223 19.94 9.61 -7.83
N ARG A 224 18.84 10.31 -7.54
CA ARG A 224 18.68 11.12 -6.33
C ARG A 224 18.40 10.28 -5.08
N MET A 225 17.82 9.06 -5.24
CA MET A 225 17.59 8.11 -4.15
C MET A 225 18.86 7.33 -3.77
N GLN A 226 19.79 7.11 -4.69
CA GLN A 226 21.00 6.33 -4.44
C GLN A 226 21.82 6.82 -3.23
N PRO A 227 22.11 8.13 -3.07
CA PRO A 227 22.82 8.63 -1.89
C PRO A 227 22.02 8.41 -0.58
N MET A 228 20.69 8.47 -0.64
CA MET A 228 19.84 8.23 0.54
C MET A 228 19.86 6.75 0.93
N ILE A 229 19.79 5.84 -0.03
CA ILE A 229 19.89 4.40 0.18
C ILE A 229 21.25 4.06 0.80
N GLN A 230 22.34 4.61 0.26
CA GLN A 230 23.68 4.41 0.79
C GLN A 230 23.80 4.81 2.27
N LYS A 231 23.32 6.01 2.62
CA LYS A 231 23.30 6.48 4.02
C LYS A 231 22.41 5.59 4.91
N GLY A 232 21.28 5.12 4.38
CA GLY A 232 20.40 4.17 5.08
C GLY A 232 21.11 2.86 5.42
N PHE A 233 21.88 2.29 4.49
CA PHE A 233 22.71 1.11 4.76
C PHE A 233 23.78 1.39 5.81
N GLU A 234 24.48 2.52 5.72
CA GLU A 234 25.50 2.89 6.71
C GLU A 234 24.91 3.03 8.11
N TYR A 235 23.73 3.64 8.24
CA TYR A 235 23.03 3.76 9.52
C TYR A 235 22.64 2.39 10.06
N LEU A 236 21.97 1.55 9.25
CA LEU A 236 21.53 0.21 9.69
C LEU A 236 22.69 -0.70 10.01
N GLY A 237 23.81 -0.60 9.26
CA GLY A 237 25.05 -1.32 9.54
C GLY A 237 25.66 -0.95 10.89
N LYS A 238 25.67 0.36 11.25
CA LYS A 238 26.09 0.81 12.60
C LYS A 238 25.20 0.23 13.70
N GLN A 239 23.89 0.24 13.50
CA GLN A 239 22.93 -0.35 14.45
C GLN A 239 23.13 -1.87 14.61
N ALA A 240 23.42 -2.60 13.54
CA ALA A 240 23.74 -4.01 13.59
C ALA A 240 25.09 -4.25 14.35
N ALA A 241 26.09 -3.43 14.10
CA ALA A 241 27.38 -3.51 14.78
C ALA A 241 27.29 -3.23 16.30
N GLU A 242 26.41 -2.30 16.69
CA GLU A 242 26.14 -2.03 18.10
C GLU A 242 25.45 -3.23 18.77
N GLU A 243 24.48 -3.83 18.14
CA GLU A 243 23.80 -5.03 18.65
C GLU A 243 24.78 -6.21 18.74
N TYR A 244 25.63 -6.41 17.72
CA TYR A 244 26.72 -7.39 17.76
C TYR A 244 27.64 -7.20 18.98
N LYS A 245 28.11 -5.98 19.23
CA LYS A 245 28.95 -5.68 20.39
C LYS A 245 28.24 -6.01 21.69
N SER A 246 26.99 -5.60 21.84
CA SER A 246 26.17 -5.88 23.03
C SER A 246 26.00 -7.36 23.27
N MET A 247 25.69 -8.15 22.22
CA MET A 247 25.56 -9.60 22.33
C MET A 247 26.89 -10.27 22.69
N LYS A 248 28.00 -9.83 22.09
CA LYS A 248 29.34 -10.34 22.42
C LYS A 248 29.75 -10.07 23.88
N GLU A 249 29.40 -8.92 24.41
CA GLU A 249 29.62 -8.58 25.82
C GLU A 249 28.75 -9.45 26.75
N ALA A 250 27.50 -9.69 26.38
CA ALA A 250 26.62 -10.56 27.13
C ALA A 250 27.15 -12.03 27.15
N GLU A 251 27.63 -12.54 26.00
CA GLU A 251 28.27 -13.86 25.91
C GLU A 251 29.48 -13.98 26.82
N LYS A 252 30.35 -12.95 26.86
CA LYS A 252 31.49 -12.91 27.77
C LYS A 252 31.10 -12.97 29.25
N LYS A 253 29.90 -12.49 29.56
CA LYS A 253 29.31 -12.54 30.90
C LYS A 253 28.54 -13.83 31.19
N GLY A 254 28.57 -14.79 30.26
CA GLY A 254 27.94 -16.11 30.42
C GLY A 254 26.50 -16.20 29.93
N ALA A 255 26.00 -15.20 29.18
CA ALA A 255 24.67 -15.30 28.58
C ALA A 255 24.67 -16.32 27.47
N VAL A 256 23.65 -17.20 27.44
CA VAL A 256 23.41 -18.24 26.44
C VAL A 256 22.06 -18.02 25.75
N GLY A 257 21.87 -18.60 24.59
CA GLY A 257 20.60 -18.53 23.86
C GLY A 257 20.28 -17.12 23.32
N LEU A 258 21.30 -16.28 23.11
CA LEU A 258 21.13 -14.95 22.53
C LEU A 258 20.75 -15.03 21.06
N ARG A 259 19.75 -14.25 20.68
CA ARG A 259 19.17 -14.23 19.33
C ARG A 259 19.31 -12.85 18.71
N PRO A 260 19.49 -12.78 17.37
CA PRO A 260 19.37 -11.51 16.64
C PRO A 260 17.98 -10.92 16.80
N SER A 261 17.91 -9.60 16.93
CA SER A 261 16.62 -8.90 16.88
C SER A 261 15.98 -9.02 15.49
N GLU A 262 14.67 -8.87 15.40
CA GLU A 262 13.96 -8.82 14.12
C GLU A 262 14.48 -7.70 13.22
N GLN A 263 14.93 -6.59 13.80
CA GLN A 263 15.53 -5.47 13.07
C GLN A 263 16.85 -5.87 12.39
N VAL A 264 17.68 -6.68 13.05
CA VAL A 264 18.89 -7.22 12.42
C VAL A 264 18.56 -8.23 11.35
N LEU A 265 17.55 -9.10 11.56
CA LEU A 265 17.13 -10.04 10.53
C LEU A 265 16.66 -9.31 9.26
N ARG A 266 15.89 -8.26 9.41
CA ARG A 266 15.47 -7.42 8.27
C ARG A 266 16.66 -6.75 7.58
N TYR A 267 17.61 -6.24 8.35
CA TYR A 267 18.85 -5.68 7.79
C TYR A 267 19.62 -6.70 6.97
N LEU A 268 19.84 -7.92 7.48
CA LEU A 268 20.49 -8.99 6.73
C LEU A 268 19.75 -9.34 5.44
N TYR A 269 18.43 -9.42 5.51
CA TYR A 269 17.58 -9.65 4.34
C TYR A 269 17.74 -8.56 3.29
N ILE A 270 17.70 -7.30 3.70
CA ILE A 270 17.85 -6.14 2.81
C ILE A 270 19.24 -6.17 2.15
N CYS A 271 20.30 -6.46 2.92
CA CYS A 271 21.67 -6.57 2.39
C CYS A 271 21.80 -7.72 1.39
N ALA A 272 21.26 -8.88 1.70
CA ALA A 272 21.30 -10.04 0.81
C ALA A 272 20.52 -9.80 -0.50
N LEU A 273 19.37 -9.11 -0.41
CA LEU A 273 18.55 -8.81 -1.57
C LEU A 273 19.19 -7.74 -2.48
N ASP A 274 19.88 -6.76 -1.90
CA ASP A 274 20.58 -5.71 -2.65
C ASP A 274 21.85 -6.22 -3.33
N GLY A 275 22.58 -7.12 -2.69
CA GLY A 275 23.82 -7.73 -3.19
C GLY A 275 25.01 -6.76 -3.35
N LYS A 276 24.82 -5.45 -3.23
CA LYS A 276 25.82 -4.38 -3.37
C LYS A 276 26.01 -3.58 -2.08
N ALA A 277 25.23 -3.89 -1.04
CA ALA A 277 25.24 -3.15 0.22
C ALA A 277 26.62 -3.17 0.90
N PRO A 278 27.09 -2.07 1.48
CA PRO A 278 28.30 -2.06 2.28
C PRO A 278 28.06 -2.82 3.60
N VAL A 279 28.61 -4.02 3.71
CA VAL A 279 28.40 -4.90 4.87
C VAL A 279 29.69 -5.12 5.65
N ASP A 280 29.58 -5.20 6.98
CA ASP A 280 30.63 -5.77 7.82
C ASP A 280 30.44 -7.30 7.84
N GLU A 281 31.25 -8.00 7.04
CA GLU A 281 31.18 -9.47 6.91
C GLU A 281 31.26 -10.21 8.25
N LYS A 282 32.07 -9.71 9.19
CA LYS A 282 32.21 -10.31 10.52
C LYS A 282 30.92 -10.21 11.32
N VAL A 283 30.26 -9.05 11.27
CA VAL A 283 28.99 -8.81 11.95
C VAL A 283 27.90 -9.66 11.31
N ASN A 284 27.80 -9.67 9.99
CA ASN A 284 26.79 -10.43 9.27
C ASN A 284 26.96 -11.93 9.50
N ARG A 285 28.16 -12.47 9.38
CA ARG A 285 28.45 -13.89 9.63
C ARG A 285 28.07 -14.31 11.04
N TYR A 286 28.38 -13.51 12.04
CA TYR A 286 27.97 -13.78 13.42
C TYR A 286 26.47 -13.97 13.57
N PHE A 287 25.68 -13.08 12.97
CA PHE A 287 24.22 -13.18 13.05
C PHE A 287 23.67 -14.36 12.25
N ILE A 288 24.25 -14.68 11.08
CA ILE A 288 23.87 -15.85 10.28
C ILE A 288 24.17 -17.15 11.04
N ASP A 289 25.34 -17.25 11.70
CA ASP A 289 25.68 -18.40 12.54
C ASP A 289 24.69 -18.57 13.70
N LYS A 290 24.24 -17.46 14.29
CA LYS A 290 23.20 -17.49 15.34
C LYS A 290 21.85 -17.98 14.81
N LEU A 291 21.48 -17.69 13.58
CA LEU A 291 20.27 -18.23 12.95
C LEU A 291 20.30 -19.76 12.84
N SER A 292 21.45 -20.31 12.49
CA SER A 292 21.62 -21.76 12.34
C SER A 292 21.54 -22.50 13.67
N GLY A 293 22.04 -21.90 14.77
CA GLY A 293 22.03 -22.49 16.10
C GLY A 293 20.76 -22.26 16.91
N GLU A 294 20.35 -21.01 17.01
CA GLU A 294 19.29 -20.55 17.92
C GLU A 294 17.94 -20.27 17.20
N GLY A 295 17.88 -20.55 15.89
CA GLY A 295 16.71 -20.22 15.06
C GLY A 295 15.39 -20.90 15.49
N LYS A 296 15.45 -22.00 16.25
CA LYS A 296 14.26 -22.72 16.73
C LYS A 296 13.34 -21.87 17.63
N GLU A 297 13.91 -20.91 18.32
CA GLU A 297 13.19 -20.06 19.26
C GLU A 297 12.75 -18.71 18.70
N LEU A 298 12.99 -18.45 17.43
CA LEU A 298 12.48 -17.27 16.75
C LEU A 298 10.96 -17.34 16.57
N THR A 299 10.31 -16.18 16.40
CA THR A 299 8.91 -16.10 15.97
C THR A 299 8.73 -16.80 14.61
N ILE A 300 7.51 -17.16 14.23
CA ILE A 300 7.20 -17.73 12.90
C ILE A 300 7.73 -16.81 11.80
N TYR A 301 7.53 -15.50 11.94
CA TYR A 301 8.07 -14.50 11.02
C TYR A 301 9.60 -14.53 10.97
N GLY A 302 10.25 -14.52 12.13
CA GLY A 302 11.72 -14.59 12.23
C GLY A 302 12.29 -15.86 11.63
N LYS A 303 11.62 -17.02 11.78
CA LYS A 303 12.01 -18.29 11.14
C LYS A 303 11.89 -18.23 9.62
N ALA A 304 10.79 -17.71 9.11
CA ALA A 304 10.58 -17.55 7.67
C ALA A 304 11.63 -16.60 7.06
N LEU A 305 11.84 -15.46 7.70
CA LEU A 305 12.84 -14.49 7.27
C LEU A 305 14.26 -15.07 7.33
N GLY A 306 14.60 -15.79 8.41
CA GLY A 306 15.89 -16.48 8.57
C GLY A 306 16.13 -17.52 7.47
N ALA A 307 15.12 -18.31 7.09
CA ALA A 307 15.21 -19.26 5.99
C ALA A 307 15.51 -18.58 4.65
N ILE A 308 14.85 -17.44 4.37
CA ILE A 308 15.10 -16.64 3.16
C ILE A 308 16.53 -16.08 3.17
N ILE A 309 16.97 -15.53 4.31
CA ILE A 309 18.34 -15.01 4.47
C ILE A 309 19.36 -16.11 4.17
N CYS A 310 19.23 -17.28 4.80
CA CYS A 310 20.13 -18.41 4.57
C CYS A 310 20.15 -18.82 3.10
N LEU A 311 18.99 -18.87 2.43
CA LEU A 311 18.92 -19.19 1.01
C LEU A 311 19.67 -18.17 0.15
N LEU A 312 19.45 -16.87 0.38
CA LEU A 312 20.10 -15.81 -0.41
C LEU A 312 21.62 -15.82 -0.21
N TYR A 313 22.11 -15.95 1.02
CA TYR A 313 23.55 -16.00 1.29
C TYR A 313 24.23 -17.30 0.82
N THR A 314 23.49 -18.39 0.61
CA THR A 314 24.06 -19.65 0.09
C THR A 314 23.99 -19.74 -1.43
N SER A 315 23.02 -19.08 -2.08
CA SER A 315 22.91 -19.06 -3.55
C SER A 315 24.00 -18.19 -4.20
N ASP A 316 24.47 -17.15 -3.51
CA ASP A 316 25.58 -16.31 -4.01
C ASP A 316 26.97 -16.96 -3.82
N ALA A 317 27.04 -18.09 -3.13
CA ALA A 317 28.29 -18.85 -2.90
C ALA A 317 28.48 -19.99 -3.90
N ALA A 318 27.55 -20.21 -4.83
CA ALA A 318 27.61 -21.22 -5.90
C ALA A 318 27.84 -20.60 -7.28
#